data_3745c163985719caeb791b8b091c482b
#
_entry.id   3745c163985719caeb791b8b091c482b
#
_cell.length_a   1.000
_cell.length_b   1.000
_cell.length_c   1.000
_cell.angle_alpha   90.00
_cell.angle_beta   90.00
_cell.angle_gamma   90.00
#
_symmetry.space_group_name_H-M   'P 1'
#
loop_
_entity.id
_entity.type
_entity.pdbx_description
1 polymer ?
#
loop_
_entity_poly.entity_id
_entity_poly.type
_entity_poly.pdbx_seq_one_letter_code
_entity_poly.pdbx_strand_id
1 'polypeptide(L)'
;EDCKMVFVVRTDLSMTKGKIAAQCGHATLMCYKSVQKHAPSILERWERLGQAKIALKWGDLDGEEELETLAGVAASLGVVARIVRDAGRTQIKAGSATVLGIGPAPRSIVDQITGHLKLL
;
A
#
# COMPACT_ATOMS: atom_id res chain seq x y z
N GLU A 1 -3.55 17.98 -9.68
CA GLU A 1 -3.12 16.68 -10.19
C GLU A 1 -3.92 15.56 -9.53
N ASP A 2 -4.21 14.51 -10.27
CA ASP A 2 -4.92 13.34 -9.74
C ASP A 2 -4.11 12.66 -8.64
N CYS A 3 -4.83 12.17 -7.63
CA CYS A 3 -4.25 11.42 -6.54
C CYS A 3 -4.62 9.94 -6.68
N LYS A 4 -3.74 9.06 -6.20
CA LYS A 4 -4.01 7.62 -6.18
C LYS A 4 -3.46 6.97 -4.91
N MET A 5 -4.06 5.86 -4.56
CA MET A 5 -3.59 4.95 -3.53
C MET A 5 -3.06 3.70 -4.22
N VAL A 6 -1.94 3.20 -3.76
CA VAL A 6 -1.30 2.01 -4.33
C VAL A 6 -1.14 0.94 -3.25
N PHE A 7 -1.33 -0.31 -3.63
CA PHE A 7 -1.02 -1.45 -2.78
C PHE A 7 0.12 -2.24 -3.41
N VAL A 8 1.15 -2.54 -2.63
CA VAL A 8 2.19 -3.47 -3.05
C VAL A 8 1.92 -4.79 -2.35
N VAL A 9 1.53 -5.80 -3.12
CA VAL A 9 1.11 -7.10 -2.61
C VAL A 9 2.24 -8.11 -2.76
N ARG A 10 2.60 -8.78 -1.67
CA ARG A 10 3.59 -9.86 -1.73
C ARG A 10 2.96 -11.10 -2.34
N THR A 11 3.46 -11.50 -3.50
CA THR A 11 2.98 -12.71 -4.18
C THR A 11 3.77 -13.97 -3.79
N ASP A 12 4.89 -13.81 -3.08
CA ASP A 12 5.70 -14.92 -2.59
C ASP A 12 5.05 -15.67 -1.42
N LEU A 13 4.05 -15.07 -0.77
CA LEU A 13 3.36 -15.69 0.37
C LEU A 13 2.22 -16.64 -0.02
N SER A 14 1.93 -16.75 -1.31
CA SER A 14 0.85 -17.62 -1.83
C SER A 14 -0.51 -17.35 -1.20
N MET A 15 -0.82 -16.08 -0.96
CA MET A 15 -2.12 -15.71 -0.41
C MET A 15 -3.23 -16.00 -1.42
N THR A 16 -4.38 -16.46 -0.92
CA THR A 16 -5.57 -16.62 -1.76
C THR A 16 -6.08 -15.24 -2.22
N LYS A 17 -6.91 -15.24 -3.26
CA LYS A 17 -7.53 -13.99 -3.75
C LYS A 17 -8.32 -13.29 -2.65
N GLY A 18 -9.07 -14.06 -1.85
CA GLY A 18 -9.83 -13.50 -0.73
C GLY A 18 -8.93 -12.88 0.33
N LYS A 19 -7.82 -13.54 0.66
CA LYS A 19 -6.85 -13.01 1.61
C LYS A 19 -6.24 -11.71 1.10
N ILE A 20 -5.84 -11.67 -0.17
CA ILE A 20 -5.29 -10.45 -0.78
C ILE A 20 -6.31 -9.31 -0.70
N ALA A 21 -7.57 -9.58 -1.06
CA ALA A 21 -8.62 -8.58 -1.01
C ALA A 21 -8.80 -8.02 0.41
N ALA A 22 -8.83 -8.90 1.41
CA ALA A 22 -8.99 -8.48 2.81
C ALA A 22 -7.79 -7.63 3.27
N GLN A 23 -6.56 -8.04 2.92
CA GLN A 23 -5.35 -7.29 3.30
C GLN A 23 -5.30 -5.92 2.61
N CYS A 24 -5.73 -5.83 1.35
CA CYS A 24 -5.85 -4.54 0.67
C CYS A 24 -6.92 -3.66 1.31
N GLY A 25 -8.01 -4.25 1.78
CA GLY A 25 -9.04 -3.54 2.56
C GLY A 25 -8.47 -2.95 3.84
N HIS A 26 -7.67 -3.71 4.56
CA HIS A 26 -7.00 -3.22 5.77
C HIS A 26 -6.04 -2.07 5.42
N ALA A 27 -5.26 -2.20 4.36
CA ALA A 27 -4.36 -1.15 3.91
C ALA A 27 -5.11 0.13 3.57
N THR A 28 -6.25 0.00 2.87
CA THR A 28 -7.09 1.14 2.51
C THR A 28 -7.52 1.94 3.74
N LEU A 29 -8.03 1.25 4.75
CA LEU A 29 -8.51 1.91 5.96
C LEU A 29 -7.36 2.56 6.75
N MET A 30 -6.23 1.86 6.87
CA MET A 30 -5.06 2.38 7.56
C MET A 30 -4.54 3.66 6.89
N CYS A 31 -4.42 3.64 5.57
CA CYS A 31 -3.96 4.80 4.80
C CYS A 31 -4.97 5.94 4.86
N TYR A 32 -6.26 5.64 4.71
CA TYR A 32 -7.34 6.62 4.80
C TYR A 32 -7.26 7.39 6.13
N LYS A 33 -7.21 6.68 7.24
CA LYS A 33 -7.15 7.31 8.56
C LYS A 33 -5.90 8.15 8.74
N SER A 34 -4.77 7.68 8.23
CA SER A 34 -3.50 8.39 8.33
C SER A 34 -3.51 9.68 7.51
N VAL A 35 -3.98 9.62 6.27
CA VAL A 35 -4.05 10.81 5.40
C VAL A 35 -5.10 11.78 5.90
N GLN A 36 -6.20 11.29 6.46
CA GLN A 36 -7.23 12.14 7.07
C GLN A 36 -6.63 13.01 8.18
N LYS A 37 -5.69 12.45 8.94
CA LYS A 37 -5.02 13.16 10.03
C LYS A 37 -3.93 14.11 9.53
N HIS A 38 -3.13 13.67 8.55
CA HIS A 38 -1.91 14.38 8.16
C HIS A 38 -2.06 15.28 6.92
N ALA A 39 -2.99 14.97 6.00
CA ALA A 39 -3.16 15.70 4.75
C ALA A 39 -4.62 15.65 4.29
N PRO A 40 -5.55 16.23 5.07
CA PRO A 40 -6.98 16.09 4.76
C PRO A 40 -7.40 16.64 3.40
N SER A 41 -6.71 17.65 2.87
CA SER A 41 -7.02 18.21 1.56
C SER A 41 -6.68 17.24 0.42
N ILE A 42 -5.64 16.43 0.59
CA ILE A 42 -5.29 15.36 -0.35
C ILE A 42 -6.37 14.29 -0.34
N LEU A 43 -6.83 13.91 0.83
CA LEU A 43 -7.88 12.91 0.98
C LEU A 43 -9.17 13.36 0.29
N GLU A 44 -9.57 14.60 0.51
CA GLU A 44 -10.77 15.19 -0.11
C GLU A 44 -10.66 15.16 -1.62
N ARG A 45 -9.52 15.56 -2.17
CA ARG A 45 -9.28 15.53 -3.62
C ARG A 45 -9.39 14.11 -4.16
N TRP A 46 -8.75 13.17 -3.51
CA TRP A 46 -8.76 11.77 -3.92
C TRP A 46 -10.19 11.20 -3.90
N GLU A 47 -10.95 11.49 -2.84
CA GLU A 47 -12.34 11.03 -2.75
C GLU A 47 -13.19 11.63 -3.86
N ARG A 48 -13.04 12.92 -4.13
CA ARG A 48 -13.82 13.62 -5.15
C ARG A 48 -13.52 13.13 -6.56
N LEU A 49 -12.28 12.74 -6.82
CA LEU A 49 -11.82 12.35 -8.16
C LEU A 49 -11.89 10.84 -8.42
N GLY A 50 -12.63 10.10 -7.62
CA GLY A 50 -12.93 8.70 -7.90
C GLY A 50 -12.18 7.67 -7.05
N GLN A 51 -11.36 8.09 -6.10
CA GLN A 51 -10.70 7.19 -5.15
C GLN A 51 -9.86 6.11 -5.84
N ALA A 52 -9.04 6.50 -6.80
CA ALA A 52 -8.22 5.58 -7.58
C ALA A 52 -7.35 4.69 -6.68
N LYS A 53 -7.41 3.39 -6.91
CA LYS A 53 -6.61 2.38 -6.20
C LYS A 53 -5.98 1.46 -7.23
N ILE A 54 -4.70 1.18 -7.07
CA ILE A 54 -3.95 0.34 -8.01
C ILE A 54 -3.19 -0.70 -7.21
N ALA A 55 -3.38 -1.97 -7.55
CA ALA A 55 -2.66 -3.08 -6.92
C ALA A 55 -1.46 -3.48 -7.76
N LEU A 56 -0.30 -3.46 -7.14
CA LEU A 56 0.98 -3.86 -7.72
C LEU A 56 1.48 -5.10 -7.01
N LYS A 57 2.48 -5.76 -7.57
CA LYS A 57 3.03 -6.97 -6.96
C LYS A 57 4.52 -6.86 -6.68
N TRP A 58 4.94 -7.55 -5.64
CA TRP A 58 6.34 -7.87 -5.36
C TRP A 58 6.42 -9.38 -5.18
N GLY A 59 7.07 -10.08 -6.12
CA GLY A 59 7.15 -11.54 -6.11
C GLY A 59 8.56 -12.08 -5.93
N ASP A 60 9.56 -11.21 -5.81
CA ASP A 60 10.95 -11.61 -5.68
C ASP A 60 11.32 -11.93 -4.22
N LEU A 61 12.61 -12.23 -4.00
CA LEU A 61 13.16 -12.47 -2.67
C LEU A 61 13.06 -11.19 -1.82
N ASP A 62 13.19 -11.37 -0.51
CA ASP A 62 13.27 -10.25 0.44
C ASP A 62 12.03 -9.35 0.46
N GLY A 63 10.84 -9.93 0.25
CA GLY A 63 9.59 -9.17 0.25
C GLY A 63 9.34 -8.41 1.55
N GLU A 64 9.70 -8.99 2.70
CA GLU A 64 9.58 -8.34 4.01
C GLU A 64 10.41 -7.05 4.04
N GLU A 65 11.66 -7.15 3.66
CA GLU A 65 12.58 -6.01 3.64
C GLU A 65 12.20 -5.00 2.58
N GLU A 66 11.76 -5.46 1.41
CA GLU A 66 11.39 -4.55 0.32
C GLU A 66 10.19 -3.67 0.69
N LEU A 67 9.18 -4.23 1.31
CA LEU A 67 8.04 -3.43 1.76
C LEU A 67 8.47 -2.36 2.76
N GLU A 68 9.40 -2.70 3.67
CA GLU A 68 9.97 -1.74 4.61
C GLU A 68 10.74 -0.64 3.88
N THR A 69 11.54 -1.02 2.87
CA THR A 69 12.33 -0.07 2.08
C THR A 69 11.44 0.90 1.34
N LEU A 70 10.40 0.40 0.67
CA LEU A 70 9.44 1.25 -0.05
C LEU A 70 8.69 2.19 0.90
N ALA A 71 8.34 1.70 2.08
CA ALA A 71 7.70 2.54 3.10
C ALA A 71 8.63 3.68 3.54
N GLY A 72 9.93 3.39 3.67
CA GLY A 72 10.94 4.41 3.98
C GLY A 72 11.08 5.45 2.89
N VAL A 73 11.09 5.03 1.63
CA VAL A 73 11.13 5.96 0.48
C VAL A 73 9.89 6.87 0.50
N ALA A 74 8.71 6.29 0.71
CA ALA A 74 7.47 7.06 0.80
C ALA A 74 7.57 8.11 1.91
N ALA A 75 8.03 7.71 3.09
CA ALA A 75 8.18 8.63 4.23
C ALA A 75 9.13 9.77 3.89
N SER A 76 10.23 9.50 3.19
CA SER A 76 11.20 10.53 2.77
C SER A 76 10.60 11.54 1.81
N LEU A 77 9.55 11.17 1.08
CA LEU A 77 8.83 12.04 0.15
C LEU A 77 7.58 12.66 0.76
N GLY A 78 7.37 12.46 2.06
CA GLY A 78 6.19 12.99 2.75
C GLY A 78 4.89 12.27 2.41
N VAL A 79 4.95 11.05 1.92
CA VAL A 79 3.79 10.25 1.52
C VAL A 79 3.48 9.23 2.61
N VAL A 80 2.20 9.13 2.99
CA VAL A 80 1.75 8.12 3.95
C VAL A 80 1.97 6.73 3.37
N ALA A 81 2.53 5.84 4.16
CA ALA A 81 2.71 4.43 3.82
C ALA A 81 2.46 3.58 5.07
N ARG A 82 1.63 2.54 4.92
CA ARG A 82 1.26 1.67 6.04
C ARG A 82 1.40 0.20 5.64
N ILE A 83 2.08 -0.56 6.47
CA ILE A 83 2.28 -2.00 6.26
C ILE A 83 1.19 -2.77 7.00
N VAL A 84 0.50 -3.66 6.27
CA VAL A 84 -0.45 -4.60 6.87
C VAL A 84 0.31 -5.87 7.24
N ARG A 85 0.20 -6.29 8.49
CA ARG A 85 0.86 -7.50 8.97
C ARG A 85 -0.17 -8.59 9.26
N ASP A 86 0.20 -9.84 8.99
CA ASP A 86 -0.70 -10.96 9.25
C ASP A 86 -0.93 -11.12 10.75
N ALA A 87 -2.18 -11.37 11.14
CA ALA A 87 -2.55 -11.53 12.55
C ALA A 87 -2.23 -12.91 13.12
N GLY A 88 -1.70 -13.83 12.31
CA GLY A 88 -1.37 -15.18 12.76
C GLY A 88 -2.54 -16.14 12.76
N ARG A 89 -3.64 -15.80 12.10
CA ARG A 89 -4.85 -16.64 12.01
C ARG A 89 -4.89 -17.47 10.74
N THR A 90 -3.82 -17.44 9.97
CA THR A 90 -3.69 -18.16 8.70
C THR A 90 -2.41 -18.99 8.71
N GLN A 91 -2.06 -19.60 7.57
CA GLN A 91 -0.81 -20.34 7.44
C GLN A 91 0.41 -19.43 7.34
N ILE A 92 0.19 -18.12 7.15
CA ILE A 92 1.27 -17.14 7.07
C ILE A 92 1.73 -16.84 8.50
N LYS A 93 3.05 -16.76 8.67
CA LYS A 93 3.65 -16.46 9.97
C LYS A 93 3.10 -15.14 10.52
N ALA A 94 2.69 -15.14 11.80
CA ALA A 94 2.20 -13.96 12.48
C ALA A 94 3.22 -12.82 12.40
N GLY A 95 2.75 -11.62 12.09
CA GLY A 95 3.60 -10.43 11.98
C GLY A 95 4.24 -10.22 10.62
N SER A 96 4.11 -11.18 9.69
CA SER A 96 4.64 -11.02 8.33
C SER A 96 3.96 -9.86 7.62
N ALA A 97 4.74 -8.99 6.97
CA ALA A 97 4.22 -7.93 6.12
C ALA A 97 3.59 -8.57 4.89
N THR A 98 2.34 -8.26 4.60
CA THR A 98 1.60 -8.86 3.49
C THR A 98 1.34 -7.89 2.35
N VAL A 99 0.94 -6.66 2.70
CA VAL A 99 0.60 -5.60 1.76
C VAL A 99 1.13 -4.28 2.32
N LEU A 100 1.68 -3.46 1.44
CA LEU A 100 2.04 -2.08 1.75
C LEU A 100 1.03 -1.17 1.05
N GLY A 101 0.32 -0.34 1.82
CA GLY A 101 -0.52 0.72 1.27
C GLY A 101 0.27 2.03 1.21
N ILE A 102 0.13 2.75 0.11
CA ILE A 102 0.83 4.03 -0.11
C ILE A 102 -0.17 5.07 -0.56
N GLY A 103 -0.19 6.21 0.10
CA GLY A 103 -1.07 7.33 -0.21
C GLY A 103 -2.43 7.27 0.48
N PRO A 104 -3.45 7.96 -0.08
CA PRO A 104 -3.41 8.64 -1.38
C PRO A 104 -2.45 9.82 -1.41
N ALA A 105 -1.90 10.08 -2.58
CA ALA A 105 -1.00 11.19 -2.84
C ALA A 105 -1.01 11.49 -4.35
N PRO A 106 -0.46 12.63 -4.77
CA PRO A 106 -0.38 12.95 -6.19
C PRO A 106 0.33 11.85 -6.98
N ARG A 107 -0.21 11.53 -8.14
CA ARG A 107 0.25 10.43 -9.00
C ARG A 107 1.75 10.46 -9.26
N SER A 108 2.30 11.62 -9.59
CA SER A 108 3.72 11.73 -9.94
C SER A 108 4.63 11.38 -8.77
N ILE A 109 4.24 11.72 -7.55
CA ILE A 109 5.03 11.39 -6.36
C ILE A 109 4.92 9.90 -6.06
N VAL A 110 3.72 9.34 -6.15
CA VAL A 110 3.54 7.89 -5.94
C VAL A 110 4.35 7.10 -6.96
N ASP A 111 4.39 7.55 -8.22
CA ASP A 111 5.17 6.88 -9.26
C ASP A 111 6.68 6.89 -8.98
N GLN A 112 7.19 7.87 -8.27
CA GLN A 112 8.59 7.86 -7.84
C GLN A 112 8.89 6.71 -6.87
N ILE A 113 7.88 6.24 -6.16
CA ILE A 113 8.04 5.16 -5.18
C ILE A 113 7.86 3.80 -5.84
N THR A 114 6.80 3.63 -6.62
CA THR A 114 6.35 2.33 -7.12
C THR A 114 6.15 2.25 -8.64
N GLY A 115 6.51 3.28 -9.39
CA GLY A 115 6.31 3.30 -10.84
C GLY A 115 7.03 2.19 -11.61
N HIS A 116 8.05 1.59 -11.00
CA HIS A 116 8.81 0.48 -11.59
C HIS A 116 8.19 -0.89 -11.35
N LEU A 117 7.16 -0.99 -10.52
CA LEU A 117 6.52 -2.27 -10.21
C LEU A 117 5.41 -2.60 -11.20
N LYS A 118 5.14 -3.89 -11.34
CA LYS A 118 4.12 -4.40 -12.27
C LYS A 118 2.77 -4.55 -11.58
N LEU A 119 1.72 -4.49 -12.37
CA LEU A 119 0.36 -4.72 -11.88
C LEU A 119 0.21 -6.15 -11.36
N LEU A 120 -0.57 -6.28 -10.29
CA LEU A 120 -0.90 -7.56 -9.70
C LEU A 120 -1.72 -8.41 -10.67
#